data_fa3f9fc108ed566fbc40b5d729853a42
#
_entry.id   fa3f9fc108ed566fbc40b5d729853a42
#
_cell.length_a   1.000
_cell.length_b   1.000
_cell.length_c   1.000
_cell.angle_alpha   90.00
_cell.angle_beta   90.00
_cell.angle_gamma   90.00
#
_symmetry.space_group_name_H-M   'P 1'
#
loop_
_entity.id
_entity.type
_entity.pdbx_description
1 polymer ?
#
loop_
_entity_poly.entity_id
_entity_poly.type
_entity_poly.pdbx_seq_one_letter_code
_entity_poly.pdbx_strand_id
1 'polypeptide(L)'
;LYGRIHGGQEQVKKEALSQMGAFGLEGYENEYPSALSGGMRQRAAFLRTLLCRADILLLDEPFGALEVITRGEMQDWLLGVRARLNRTVLLVTHDMDEAIYLSDRILILDPGRGRIGSEIEIAEKNRSRDWLYSQGELRRRIYREIMGDRT
;
A
#
# COMPACT_ATOMS: atom_id res chain seq x y z
N LEU A 1 6.67 13.49 17.26
CA LEU A 1 7.60 12.66 18.07
C LEU A 1 8.83 12.26 17.27
N TYR A 2 8.65 11.79 16.02
CA TYR A 2 9.74 11.31 15.16
C TYR A 2 10.79 12.41 14.86
N GLY A 3 10.35 13.62 14.55
CA GLY A 3 11.24 14.74 14.27
C GLY A 3 12.10 15.18 15.46
N ARG A 4 11.67 14.87 16.69
CA ARG A 4 12.46 15.13 17.92
C ARG A 4 13.59 14.12 18.11
N ILE A 5 13.46 12.93 17.54
CA ILE A 5 14.40 11.83 17.78
C ILE A 5 15.46 11.74 16.67
N HIS A 6 15.12 12.09 15.39
CA HIS A 6 15.93 11.73 14.22
C HIS A 6 16.41 12.92 13.36
N GLY A 7 16.18 14.14 13.78
CA GLY A 7 16.64 15.33 13.04
C GLY A 7 15.64 16.45 13.22
N GLY A 8 16.06 17.64 13.42
CA GLY A 8 15.30 18.79 13.87
C GLY A 8 13.86 18.85 13.33
N GLN A 9 12.92 19.11 14.20
CA GLN A 9 11.48 19.17 13.92
C GLN A 9 11.16 20.04 12.68
N GLU A 10 11.94 21.07 12.46
CA GLU A 10 11.80 22.00 11.34
C GLU A 10 12.10 21.34 9.98
N GLN A 11 13.14 20.51 9.93
CA GLN A 11 13.53 19.84 8.70
C GLN A 11 12.51 18.77 8.26
N VAL A 12 11.99 17.99 9.19
CA VAL A 12 10.94 17.00 8.91
C VAL A 12 9.65 17.71 8.49
N LYS A 13 9.31 18.84 9.11
CA LYS A 13 8.15 19.65 8.72
C LYS A 13 8.31 20.19 7.29
N LYS A 14 9.46 20.73 6.95
CA LYS A 14 9.75 21.24 5.60
C LYS A 14 9.67 20.12 4.55
N GLU A 15 10.21 18.95 4.85
CA GLU A 15 10.14 17.78 3.98
C GLU A 15 8.67 17.30 3.81
N ALA A 16 7.91 17.24 4.90
CA ALA A 16 6.48 16.90 4.85
C ALA A 16 5.72 17.87 3.92
N LEU A 17 5.86 19.16 4.14
CA LEU A 17 5.19 20.20 3.34
C LEU A 17 5.55 20.10 1.86
N SER A 18 6.81 19.85 1.52
CA SER A 18 7.25 19.74 0.13
C SER A 18 6.66 18.52 -0.60
N GLN A 19 6.18 17.53 0.14
CA GLN A 19 5.60 16.31 -0.43
C GLN A 19 4.06 16.29 -0.42
N MET A 20 3.41 17.19 0.31
CA MET A 20 1.95 17.18 0.45
C MET A 20 1.22 17.24 -0.89
N GLY A 21 1.71 18.02 -1.86
CA GLY A 21 1.13 18.09 -3.21
C GLY A 21 1.13 16.74 -3.93
N ALA A 22 2.24 15.99 -3.86
CA ALA A 22 2.33 14.65 -4.46
C ALA A 22 1.38 13.64 -3.80
N PHE A 23 0.98 13.91 -2.56
CA PHE A 23 0.03 13.09 -1.79
C PHE A 23 -1.42 13.61 -1.88
N GLY A 24 -1.69 14.65 -2.69
CA GLY A 24 -3.01 15.26 -2.81
C GLY A 24 -3.53 15.84 -1.49
N LEU A 25 -2.63 16.40 -0.69
CA LEU A 25 -2.89 17.02 0.61
C LEU A 25 -2.56 18.52 0.60
N GLU A 26 -2.30 19.10 -0.56
CA GLU A 26 -2.04 20.53 -0.72
C GLU A 26 -3.23 21.35 -0.23
N GLY A 27 -2.96 22.39 0.56
CA GLY A 27 -3.99 23.23 1.17
C GLY A 27 -4.56 22.70 2.50
N TYR A 28 -4.14 21.51 2.94
CA TYR A 28 -4.60 20.89 4.20
C TYR A 28 -3.51 20.84 5.28
N GLU A 29 -2.45 21.65 5.13
CA GLU A 29 -1.27 21.62 6.01
C GLU A 29 -1.58 21.96 7.46
N ASN A 30 -2.61 22.76 7.68
CA ASN A 30 -3.02 23.23 9.00
C ASN A 30 -4.34 22.64 9.48
N GLU A 31 -4.91 21.71 8.70
CA GLU A 31 -6.20 21.10 9.03
C GLU A 31 -6.05 19.96 10.03
N TYR A 32 -7.09 19.80 10.85
CA TYR A 32 -7.17 18.65 11.76
C TYR A 32 -7.57 17.38 11.00
N PRO A 33 -7.16 16.20 11.47
CA PRO A 33 -7.54 14.92 10.83
C PRO A 33 -9.04 14.73 10.65
N SER A 34 -9.86 15.35 11.48
CA SER A 34 -11.34 15.32 11.37
C SER A 34 -11.89 16.05 10.15
N ALA A 35 -11.15 17.01 9.60
CA ALA A 35 -11.53 17.73 8.39
C ALA A 35 -11.18 16.98 7.10
N LEU A 36 -10.36 15.92 7.20
CA LEU A 36 -9.91 15.13 6.06
C LEU A 36 -10.90 14.02 5.71
N SER A 37 -11.06 13.73 4.41
CA SER A 37 -11.76 12.52 3.96
C SER A 37 -11.02 11.25 4.39
N GLY A 38 -11.67 10.08 4.29
CA GLY A 38 -11.04 8.79 4.59
C GLY A 38 -9.76 8.55 3.78
N GLY A 39 -9.82 8.78 2.47
CA GLY A 39 -8.66 8.65 1.58
C GLY A 39 -7.56 9.67 1.89
N MET A 40 -7.90 10.91 2.23
CA MET A 40 -6.92 11.92 2.63
C MET A 40 -6.21 11.54 3.95
N ARG A 41 -6.95 11.04 4.94
CA ARG A 41 -6.35 10.53 6.18
C ARG A 41 -5.37 9.40 5.90
N GLN A 42 -5.74 8.50 4.99
CA GLN A 42 -4.87 7.39 4.59
C GLN A 42 -3.60 7.89 3.90
N ARG A 43 -3.71 8.82 2.94
CA ARG A 43 -2.54 9.44 2.28
C ARG A 43 -1.64 10.18 3.27
N ALA A 44 -2.21 10.85 4.26
CA ALA A 44 -1.44 11.49 5.33
C ALA A 44 -0.70 10.45 6.21
N ALA A 45 -1.32 9.30 6.49
CA ALA A 45 -0.67 8.20 7.19
C ALA A 45 0.49 7.60 6.37
N PHE A 46 0.32 7.42 5.06
CA PHE A 46 1.40 7.02 4.15
C PHE A 46 2.54 8.02 4.14
N LEU A 47 2.27 9.32 3.98
CA LEU A 47 3.28 10.36 4.02
C LEU A 47 4.07 10.32 5.34
N ARG A 48 3.38 10.20 6.46
CA ARG A 48 4.02 10.05 7.78
C ARG A 48 4.97 8.85 7.82
N THR A 49 4.55 7.70 7.27
CA THR A 49 5.36 6.48 7.23
C THR A 49 6.60 6.67 6.35
N LEU A 50 6.46 7.35 5.22
CA LEU A 50 7.59 7.66 4.33
C LEU A 50 8.63 8.57 4.96
N LEU A 51 8.20 9.54 5.76
CA LEU A 51 9.09 10.44 6.49
C LEU A 51 9.94 9.73 7.55
N CYS A 52 9.59 8.49 7.90
CA CYS A 52 10.40 7.65 8.79
C CYS A 52 11.72 7.18 8.18
N ARG A 53 11.96 7.41 6.88
CA ARG A 53 13.21 7.08 6.16
C ARG A 53 13.65 5.61 6.29
N ALA A 54 12.72 4.72 6.58
CA ALA A 54 12.98 3.29 6.64
C ALA A 54 13.17 2.73 5.22
N ASP A 55 14.08 1.79 5.04
CA ASP A 55 14.31 1.11 3.76
C ASP A 55 13.17 0.14 3.40
N ILE A 56 12.47 -0.36 4.41
CA ILE A 56 11.31 -1.25 4.28
C ILE A 56 10.10 -0.61 4.93
N LEU A 57 9.01 -0.52 4.18
CA LEU A 57 7.72 -0.05 4.66
C LEU A 57 6.81 -1.24 4.87
N LEU A 58 6.27 -1.37 6.08
CA LEU A 58 5.27 -2.38 6.41
C LEU A 58 3.88 -1.75 6.41
N LEU A 59 3.01 -2.26 5.56
CA LEU A 59 1.62 -1.85 5.42
C LEU A 59 0.72 -3.04 5.78
N ASP A 60 0.07 -2.96 6.92
CA ASP A 60 -0.82 -4.00 7.43
C ASP A 60 -2.26 -3.59 7.20
N GLU A 61 -2.99 -4.31 6.33
CA GLU A 61 -4.37 -4.08 5.92
C GLU A 61 -4.68 -2.59 5.61
N PRO A 62 -3.86 -1.91 4.78
CA PRO A 62 -3.90 -0.45 4.69
C PRO A 62 -5.20 0.10 4.09
N PHE A 63 -6.00 -0.73 3.42
CA PHE A 63 -7.24 -0.30 2.77
C PHE A 63 -8.50 -0.90 3.41
N GLY A 64 -8.37 -1.76 4.42
CA GLY A 64 -9.48 -2.51 5.01
C GLY A 64 -10.61 -1.64 5.57
N ALA A 65 -10.29 -0.45 6.09
CA ALA A 65 -11.27 0.49 6.66
C ALA A 65 -11.91 1.44 5.63
N LEU A 66 -11.55 1.34 4.34
CA LEU A 66 -12.04 2.23 3.30
C LEU A 66 -13.26 1.63 2.58
N GLU A 67 -14.19 2.50 2.20
CA GLU A 67 -15.28 2.16 1.29
C GLU A 67 -14.75 1.77 -0.09
N VAL A 68 -15.51 0.99 -0.85
CA VAL A 68 -15.09 0.35 -2.11
C VAL A 68 -14.51 1.37 -3.12
N ILE A 69 -15.18 2.51 -3.33
CA ILE A 69 -14.74 3.54 -4.29
C ILE A 69 -13.44 4.17 -3.80
N THR A 70 -13.40 4.64 -2.56
CA THR A 70 -12.21 5.27 -1.95
C THR A 70 -11.03 4.30 -1.90
N ARG A 71 -11.29 3.01 -1.64
CA ARG A 71 -10.28 1.95 -1.68
C ARG A 71 -9.64 1.85 -3.07
N GLY A 72 -10.47 1.80 -4.11
CA GLY A 72 -9.99 1.78 -5.49
C GLY A 72 -9.10 2.98 -5.82
N GLU A 73 -9.58 4.19 -5.52
CA GLU A 73 -8.80 5.42 -5.74
C GLU A 73 -7.45 5.40 -5.01
N MET A 74 -7.43 4.90 -3.78
CA MET A 74 -6.21 4.79 -2.98
C MET A 74 -5.22 3.76 -3.51
N GLN A 75 -5.72 2.63 -4.02
CA GLN A 75 -4.90 1.62 -4.67
C GLN A 75 -4.27 2.17 -5.97
N ASP A 76 -5.05 2.87 -6.80
CA ASP A 76 -4.55 3.52 -8.02
C ASP A 76 -3.50 4.59 -7.69
N TRP A 77 -3.77 5.40 -6.68
CA TRP A 77 -2.82 6.37 -6.19
C TRP A 77 -1.51 5.70 -5.70
N LEU A 78 -1.59 4.65 -4.89
CA LEU A 78 -0.40 3.94 -4.40
C LEU A 78 0.39 3.32 -5.55
N LEU A 79 -0.28 2.73 -6.53
CA LEU A 79 0.35 2.19 -7.73
C LEU A 79 1.12 3.29 -8.49
N GLY A 80 0.54 4.49 -8.61
CA GLY A 80 1.16 5.64 -9.28
C GLY A 80 2.39 6.19 -8.55
N VAL A 81 2.41 6.16 -7.21
CA VAL A 81 3.54 6.70 -6.43
C VAL A 81 4.62 5.67 -6.14
N ARG A 82 4.33 4.36 -6.20
CA ARG A 82 5.29 3.29 -5.85
C ARG A 82 6.63 3.41 -6.59
N ALA A 83 6.60 3.79 -7.86
CA ALA A 83 7.81 3.96 -8.67
C ALA A 83 8.74 5.07 -8.15
N ARG A 84 8.19 6.04 -7.40
CA ARG A 84 8.93 7.16 -6.79
C ARG A 84 9.46 6.82 -5.40
N LEU A 85 8.90 5.76 -4.77
CA LEU A 85 9.25 5.43 -3.38
C LEU A 85 10.67 4.90 -3.25
N ASN A 86 11.24 4.27 -4.28
CA ASN A 86 12.57 3.64 -4.29
C ASN A 86 12.84 2.88 -2.98
N ARG A 87 11.85 2.15 -2.45
CA ARG A 87 11.87 1.41 -1.19
C ARG A 87 11.15 0.09 -1.34
N THR A 88 11.53 -0.87 -0.52
CA THR A 88 10.79 -2.12 -0.41
C THR A 88 9.51 -1.88 0.38
N VAL A 89 8.37 -2.30 -0.17
CA VAL A 89 7.07 -2.25 0.51
C VAL A 89 6.61 -3.68 0.77
N LEU A 90 6.36 -4.02 2.02
CA LEU A 90 5.71 -5.25 2.42
C LEU A 90 4.25 -4.93 2.75
N LEU A 91 3.35 -5.39 1.88
CA LEU A 91 1.91 -5.23 2.03
C LEU A 91 1.32 -6.53 2.59
N VAL A 92 0.66 -6.46 3.73
CA VAL A 92 -0.14 -7.56 4.28
C VAL A 92 -1.60 -7.27 3.96
N THR A 93 -2.26 -8.19 3.28
CA THR A 93 -3.68 -8.09 2.93
C THR A 93 -4.31 -9.47 2.80
N HIS A 94 -5.61 -9.57 3.01
CA HIS A 94 -6.44 -10.73 2.69
C HIS A 94 -7.18 -10.57 1.35
N ASP A 95 -7.05 -9.42 0.70
CA ASP A 95 -7.68 -9.13 -0.59
C ASP A 95 -6.75 -9.54 -1.74
N MET A 96 -7.19 -10.51 -2.55
CA MET A 96 -6.41 -11.03 -3.68
C MET A 96 -6.21 -9.97 -4.77
N ASP A 97 -7.18 -9.08 -4.98
CA ASP A 97 -7.06 -8.04 -5.99
C ASP A 97 -6.04 -6.98 -5.58
N GLU A 98 -5.97 -6.63 -4.30
CA GLU A 98 -4.90 -5.78 -3.77
C GLU A 98 -3.53 -6.41 -3.97
N ALA A 99 -3.38 -7.69 -3.61
CA ALA A 99 -2.12 -8.42 -3.78
C ALA A 99 -1.69 -8.45 -5.25
N ILE A 100 -2.60 -8.79 -6.18
CA ILE A 100 -2.31 -8.83 -7.62
C ILE A 100 -1.97 -7.43 -8.16
N TYR A 101 -2.74 -6.43 -7.77
CA TYR A 101 -2.66 -5.10 -8.36
C TYR A 101 -1.42 -4.32 -7.91
N LEU A 102 -1.04 -4.46 -6.64
CA LEU A 102 -0.04 -3.60 -6.02
C LEU A 102 1.35 -4.23 -5.87
N SER A 103 1.48 -5.56 -5.86
CA SER A 103 2.76 -6.20 -5.55
C SER A 103 3.49 -6.75 -6.77
N ASP A 104 4.82 -6.75 -6.74
CA ASP A 104 5.65 -7.42 -7.75
C ASP A 104 5.82 -8.91 -7.44
N ARG A 105 5.67 -9.28 -6.16
CA ARG A 105 5.72 -10.67 -5.68
C ARG A 105 4.64 -10.86 -4.63
N ILE A 106 3.92 -11.97 -4.71
CA ILE A 106 2.92 -12.39 -3.73
C ILE A 106 3.47 -13.58 -2.97
N LEU A 107 3.54 -13.45 -1.64
CA LEU A 107 3.91 -14.53 -0.74
C LEU A 107 2.63 -15.05 -0.07
N ILE A 108 2.31 -16.31 -0.29
CA ILE A 108 1.13 -16.93 0.32
C ILE A 108 1.56 -17.66 1.59
N LEU A 109 0.95 -17.29 2.72
CA LEU A 109 1.20 -17.94 3.99
C LEU A 109 0.36 -19.23 4.09
N ASP A 110 1.01 -20.33 4.50
CA ASP A 110 0.33 -21.56 4.84
C ASP A 110 -0.42 -21.38 6.16
N PRO A 111 -1.75 -21.43 6.16
CA PRO A 111 -2.56 -21.13 7.35
C PRO A 111 -2.35 -22.14 8.49
N GLY A 112 -1.85 -23.36 8.20
CA GLY A 112 -1.62 -24.39 9.21
C GLY A 112 -0.22 -24.38 9.82
N ARG A 113 0.75 -23.73 9.19
CA ARG A 113 2.16 -23.88 9.53
C ARG A 113 2.89 -22.57 9.83
N GLY A 114 2.26 -21.41 9.62
CA GLY A 114 2.84 -20.09 9.87
C GLY A 114 4.13 -19.81 9.06
N ARG A 115 4.26 -20.45 7.88
CA ARG A 115 5.39 -20.29 6.97
C ARG A 115 4.91 -19.87 5.57
N ILE A 116 5.82 -19.36 4.76
CA ILE A 116 5.54 -19.10 3.34
C ILE A 116 5.34 -20.45 2.65
N GLY A 117 4.14 -20.66 2.09
CA GLY A 117 3.76 -21.86 1.35
C GLY A 117 4.17 -21.78 -0.10
N SER A 118 3.91 -20.64 -0.75
CA SER A 118 4.25 -20.41 -2.14
C SER A 118 4.55 -18.94 -2.43
N GLU A 119 5.21 -18.71 -3.58
CA GLU A 119 5.57 -17.40 -4.10
C GLU A 119 5.08 -17.29 -5.54
N ILE A 120 4.48 -16.14 -5.89
CA ILE A 120 4.02 -15.82 -7.24
C ILE A 120 4.61 -14.49 -7.66
N GLU A 121 5.32 -14.47 -8.76
CA GLU A 121 5.86 -13.25 -9.35
C GLU A 121 4.87 -12.63 -10.33
N ILE A 122 4.73 -11.30 -10.28
CA ILE A 122 3.87 -10.51 -11.17
C ILE A 122 4.77 -9.74 -12.14
N ALA A 123 4.90 -10.25 -13.35
CA ALA A 123 5.79 -9.67 -14.36
C ALA A 123 5.30 -8.35 -14.94
N GLU A 124 3.95 -8.11 -14.97
CA GLU A 124 3.36 -6.90 -15.54
C GLU A 124 3.74 -5.66 -14.71
N LYS A 125 4.27 -4.64 -15.38
CA LYS A 125 4.68 -3.37 -14.77
C LYS A 125 3.65 -2.26 -14.98
N ASN A 126 2.96 -2.27 -16.15
CA ASN A 126 1.97 -1.26 -16.51
C ASN A 126 0.56 -1.76 -16.20
N ARG A 127 0.21 -1.76 -14.93
CA ARG A 127 -1.07 -2.28 -14.45
C ARG A 127 -2.16 -1.22 -14.53
N SER A 128 -3.33 -1.63 -15.04
CA SER A 128 -4.56 -0.86 -15.04
C SER A 128 -5.68 -1.66 -14.37
N ARG A 129 -6.82 -1.05 -14.12
CA ARG A 129 -8.01 -1.77 -13.63
C ARG A 129 -8.48 -2.83 -14.61
N ASP A 130 -8.46 -2.53 -15.92
CA ASP A 130 -8.82 -3.51 -16.96
C ASP A 130 -7.86 -4.71 -16.96
N TRP A 131 -6.55 -4.43 -16.81
CA TRP A 131 -5.58 -5.51 -16.63
C TRP A 131 -5.90 -6.35 -15.39
N LEU A 132 -6.17 -5.73 -14.24
CA LEU A 132 -6.53 -6.44 -13.01
C LEU A 132 -7.76 -7.32 -13.23
N TYR A 133 -8.81 -6.81 -13.88
CA TYR A 133 -10.03 -7.57 -14.12
C TYR A 133 -9.81 -8.76 -15.06
N SER A 134 -8.83 -8.69 -15.95
CA SER A 134 -8.46 -9.81 -16.83
C SER A 134 -7.72 -10.95 -16.11
N GLN A 135 -7.27 -10.76 -14.86
CA GLN A 135 -6.44 -11.74 -14.12
C GLN A 135 -7.23 -12.89 -13.48
N GLY A 136 -8.25 -13.41 -14.14
CA GLY A 136 -9.08 -14.50 -13.62
C GLY A 136 -8.33 -15.82 -13.35
N GLU A 137 -7.33 -16.15 -14.20
CA GLU A 137 -6.47 -17.33 -14.00
C GLU A 137 -5.55 -17.18 -12.79
N LEU A 138 -4.95 -16.00 -12.63
CA LEU A 138 -4.07 -15.70 -11.51
C LEU A 138 -4.84 -15.77 -10.18
N ARG A 139 -6.07 -15.23 -10.14
CA ARG A 139 -6.95 -15.36 -8.96
C ARG A 139 -7.22 -16.81 -8.63
N ARG A 140 -7.56 -17.63 -9.64
CA ARG A 140 -7.80 -19.07 -9.44
C ARG A 140 -6.57 -19.80 -8.92
N ARG A 141 -5.37 -19.41 -9.40
CA ARG A 141 -4.11 -19.96 -8.92
C ARG A 141 -3.88 -19.61 -7.45
N ILE A 142 -3.99 -18.33 -7.08
CA ILE A 142 -3.84 -17.87 -5.70
C ILE A 142 -4.84 -18.58 -4.79
N TYR A 143 -6.10 -18.67 -5.20
CA TYR A 143 -7.14 -19.34 -4.43
C TYR A 143 -6.80 -20.81 -4.15
N ARG A 144 -6.32 -21.56 -5.15
CA ARG A 144 -5.89 -22.95 -4.99
C ARG A 144 -4.72 -23.07 -4.02
N GLU A 145 -3.74 -22.18 -4.11
CA GLU A 145 -2.60 -22.17 -3.18
C GLU A 145 -3.04 -21.88 -1.73
N ILE A 146 -3.98 -20.96 -1.53
CA ILE A 146 -4.51 -20.63 -0.17
C ILE A 146 -5.30 -21.81 0.40
N MET A 147 -6.14 -22.44 -0.42
CA MET A 147 -6.99 -23.54 0.05
C MET A 147 -6.21 -24.84 0.24
N GLY A 148 -5.00 -24.93 -0.31
CA GLY A 148 -4.28 -26.20 -0.46
C GLY A 148 -5.06 -27.15 -1.39
N ASP A 149 -4.39 -28.06 -2.05
CA ASP A 149 -5.04 -29.18 -2.74
C ASP A 149 -5.76 -30.06 -1.69
N ARG A 150 -6.95 -29.62 -1.27
CA ARG A 150 -7.88 -30.46 -0.51
C ARG A 150 -8.73 -31.28 -1.49
N THR A 151 -8.07 -32.05 -2.32
CA THR A 151 -8.65 -33.18 -3.06
C THR A 151 -8.28 -34.47 -2.40
#